data_fb50cd57ab086155636a7b7724656cad
#
_entry.id   fb50cd57ab086155636a7b7724656cad
#
_cell.length_a   1.000
_cell.length_b   1.000
_cell.length_c   1.000
_cell.angle_alpha   90.00
_cell.angle_beta   90.00
_cell.angle_gamma   90.00
#
_symmetry.space_group_name_H-M   'P 1'
#
loop_
_entity.id
_entity.type
_entity.pdbx_description
1 polymer ?
#
loop_
_entity_poly.entity_id
_entity_poly.type
_entity_poly.pdbx_seq_one_letter_code
_entity_poly.pdbx_strand_id
1 'polypeptide(L)'
;MKGYQLKITIKGSKPPIWRRVVVPEQFTFCQLHQAIQGAFGWCDYHLHKFEFKKPGLLIRETWEEDDLAESCGCDVLEEGTQIGTLITENPRFIYTYDFGDTWEHQILMEKEVEYEYSYPQVLKYKGDNIPEDCGGIGGYYDLLDQLADPEAEEHDLMEEWAGRPGMEEDDLDKVNANLKAHPAFGQGGAGDGQENAAQERGVQEDAVQEDAAQEHG
;
A
#
# COMPACT_ATOMS: atom_id res chain seq x y z
N MET A 1 -15.73 20.94 1.13
CA MET A 1 -14.76 20.85 0.00
C MET A 1 -15.19 19.74 -0.95
N LYS A 2 -14.54 19.58 -2.08
CA LYS A 2 -14.79 18.45 -2.97
C LYS A 2 -14.02 17.21 -2.50
N GLY A 3 -14.53 16.05 -2.84
CA GLY A 3 -13.87 14.77 -2.71
C GLY A 3 -14.18 13.88 -3.90
N TYR A 4 -13.44 12.80 -4.03
CA TYR A 4 -13.60 11.82 -5.10
C TYR A 4 -13.97 10.47 -4.53
N GLN A 5 -15.07 9.90 -5.02
CA GLN A 5 -15.42 8.51 -4.71
C GLN A 5 -14.70 7.59 -5.68
N LEU A 6 -13.83 6.77 -5.15
CA LEU A 6 -13.01 5.81 -5.88
C LEU A 6 -13.48 4.39 -5.60
N LYS A 7 -13.51 3.56 -6.62
CA LYS A 7 -13.62 2.10 -6.48
C LYS A 7 -12.26 1.50 -6.81
N ILE A 8 -11.67 0.82 -5.84
CA ILE A 8 -10.34 0.20 -5.91
C ILE A 8 -10.57 -1.31 -5.91
N THR A 9 -10.18 -1.99 -6.98
CA THR A 9 -10.45 -3.42 -7.18
C THR A 9 -9.14 -4.16 -7.43
N ILE A 10 -8.85 -5.21 -6.66
CA ILE A 10 -7.69 -6.07 -6.89
C ILE A 10 -7.90 -6.85 -8.18
N LYS A 11 -6.98 -6.69 -9.11
CA LYS A 11 -7.03 -7.32 -10.42
C LYS A 11 -6.81 -8.83 -10.29
N GLY A 12 -7.62 -9.60 -11.00
CA GLY A 12 -7.57 -11.07 -10.98
C GLY A 12 -8.37 -11.71 -9.85
N SER A 13 -8.86 -10.96 -8.86
CA SER A 13 -9.67 -11.51 -7.78
C SER A 13 -11.02 -12.06 -8.25
N LYS A 14 -11.39 -13.27 -7.79
CA LYS A 14 -12.65 -13.98 -8.11
C LYS A 14 -13.16 -14.74 -6.88
N PRO A 15 -14.23 -14.30 -6.21
CA PRO A 15 -15.05 -13.11 -6.51
C PRO A 15 -14.24 -11.82 -6.37
N PRO A 16 -14.66 -10.69 -7.01
CA PRO A 16 -13.92 -9.45 -6.96
C PRO A 16 -13.76 -8.92 -5.53
N ILE A 17 -12.52 -8.63 -5.14
CA ILE A 17 -12.14 -7.97 -3.88
C ILE A 17 -11.97 -6.49 -4.18
N TRP A 18 -12.69 -5.63 -3.46
CA TRP A 18 -12.65 -4.20 -3.71
C TRP A 18 -13.00 -3.37 -2.47
N ARG A 19 -12.53 -2.12 -2.50
CA ARG A 19 -12.88 -1.07 -1.53
C ARG A 19 -13.46 0.12 -2.28
N ARG A 20 -14.49 0.76 -1.69
CA ARG A 20 -15.01 2.04 -2.17
C ARG A 20 -14.64 3.11 -1.16
N VAL A 21 -13.80 4.04 -1.58
CA VAL A 21 -13.18 5.04 -0.71
C VAL A 21 -13.55 6.42 -1.20
N VAL A 22 -13.81 7.36 -0.29
CA VAL A 22 -13.82 8.79 -0.61
C VAL A 22 -12.54 9.41 -0.11
N VAL A 23 -11.91 10.19 -0.98
CA VAL A 23 -10.70 10.93 -0.68
C VAL A 23 -10.90 12.43 -0.95
N PRO A 24 -10.31 13.34 -0.17
CA PRO A 24 -10.31 14.78 -0.45
C PRO A 24 -9.68 15.11 -1.82
N GLU A 25 -10.18 16.13 -2.51
CA GLU A 25 -9.66 16.55 -3.82
C GLU A 25 -8.23 17.06 -3.79
N GLN A 26 -7.79 17.60 -2.65
CA GLN A 26 -6.44 18.14 -2.46
C GLN A 26 -5.38 17.07 -2.16
N PHE A 27 -5.75 15.80 -2.04
CA PHE A 27 -4.78 14.75 -1.78
C PHE A 27 -3.70 14.73 -2.84
N THR A 28 -2.47 14.41 -2.41
CA THR A 28 -1.39 13.99 -3.30
C THR A 28 -1.51 12.50 -3.59
N PHE A 29 -0.73 12.00 -4.56
CA PHE A 29 -0.66 10.56 -4.81
C PHE A 29 -0.03 9.78 -3.65
N CYS A 30 0.91 10.39 -2.91
CA CYS A 30 1.41 9.83 -1.66
C CYS A 30 0.27 9.62 -0.63
N GLN A 31 -0.59 10.61 -0.44
CA GLN A 31 -1.75 10.47 0.43
C GLN A 31 -2.78 9.47 -0.10
N LEU A 32 -2.96 9.35 -1.42
CA LEU A 32 -3.80 8.33 -2.03
C LEU A 32 -3.24 6.92 -1.79
N HIS A 33 -1.91 6.74 -1.89
CA HIS A 33 -1.23 5.51 -1.52
C HIS A 33 -1.53 5.12 -0.07
N GLN A 34 -1.33 6.03 0.89
CA GLN A 34 -1.62 5.77 2.30
C GLN A 34 -3.10 5.44 2.55
N ALA A 35 -4.01 6.06 1.78
CA ALA A 35 -5.43 5.73 1.85
C ALA A 35 -5.73 4.31 1.35
N ILE A 36 -5.03 3.85 0.31
CA ILE A 36 -5.15 2.48 -0.21
C ILE A 36 -4.59 1.49 0.79
N GLN A 37 -3.38 1.73 1.32
CA GLN A 37 -2.75 0.89 2.34
C GLN A 37 -3.70 0.68 3.54
N GLY A 38 -4.19 1.76 4.12
CA GLY A 38 -5.12 1.68 5.25
C GLY A 38 -6.47 1.02 4.89
N ALA A 39 -6.96 1.17 3.66
CA ALA A 39 -8.21 0.55 3.22
C ALA A 39 -8.10 -0.98 3.02
N PHE A 40 -6.92 -1.49 2.71
CA PHE A 40 -6.65 -2.93 2.57
C PHE A 40 -5.98 -3.55 3.79
N GLY A 41 -5.57 -2.74 4.78
CA GLY A 41 -4.93 -3.20 6.01
C GLY A 41 -3.46 -3.58 5.82
N TRP A 42 -2.79 -3.00 4.83
CA TRP A 42 -1.37 -3.21 4.53
C TRP A 42 -0.47 -2.24 5.29
N CYS A 43 0.83 -2.59 5.43
CA CYS A 43 1.77 -1.93 6.32
C CYS A 43 2.80 -1.05 5.60
N ASP A 44 2.69 -0.87 4.27
CA ASP A 44 3.59 -0.03 3.47
C ASP A 44 5.07 -0.45 3.55
N TYR A 45 5.32 -1.76 3.39
CA TYR A 45 6.69 -2.32 3.41
C TYR A 45 7.35 -2.38 2.04
N HIS A 46 6.59 -2.18 0.96
CA HIS A 46 7.03 -2.39 -0.41
C HIS A 46 6.83 -1.16 -1.28
N LEU A 47 7.59 -1.11 -2.36
CA LEU A 47 7.51 -0.06 -3.37
C LEU A 47 6.18 -0.11 -4.15
N HIS A 48 5.78 1.05 -4.65
CA HIS A 48 4.53 1.18 -5.39
C HIS A 48 4.63 2.18 -6.55
N LYS A 49 3.60 2.20 -7.40
CA LYS A 49 3.45 3.16 -8.48
C LYS A 49 2.00 3.32 -8.91
N PHE A 50 1.70 4.46 -9.53
CA PHE A 50 0.46 4.71 -10.25
C PHE A 50 0.73 4.85 -11.74
N GLU A 51 -0.08 4.19 -12.57
CA GLU A 51 0.07 4.20 -14.03
C GLU A 51 -1.19 4.73 -14.70
N PHE A 52 -1.03 5.78 -15.49
CA PHE A 52 -2.06 6.34 -16.36
C PHE A 52 -1.72 5.97 -17.80
N LYS A 53 -2.51 5.07 -18.43
CA LYS A 53 -2.27 4.65 -19.82
C LYS A 53 -2.34 5.78 -20.81
N LYS A 54 -3.12 6.80 -20.49
CA LYS A 54 -3.18 8.07 -21.21
C LYS A 54 -3.04 9.18 -20.16
N PRO A 55 -2.09 10.05 -20.25
CA PRO A 55 -1.10 10.32 -21.34
C PRO A 55 0.13 9.40 -21.38
N GLY A 56 0.20 8.30 -20.65
CA GLY A 56 1.40 7.46 -20.52
C GLY A 56 2.25 7.93 -19.34
N LEU A 57 1.60 8.39 -18.28
CA LEU A 57 2.22 8.95 -17.09
C LEU A 57 2.43 7.87 -16.03
N LEU A 58 3.61 7.87 -15.43
CA LEU A 58 3.96 7.08 -14.27
C LEU A 58 4.17 8.01 -13.07
N ILE A 59 3.52 7.73 -11.95
CA ILE A 59 3.69 8.45 -10.70
C ILE A 59 4.24 7.47 -9.69
N ARG A 60 5.32 7.83 -9.03
CA ARG A 60 6.04 6.98 -8.09
C ARG A 60 6.72 7.79 -6.99
N GLU A 61 7.12 7.12 -5.93
CA GLU A 61 8.00 7.67 -4.91
C GLU A 61 9.40 7.91 -5.45
N THR A 62 10.17 8.71 -4.73
CA THR A 62 11.60 8.95 -5.03
C THR A 62 12.43 7.83 -4.44
N TRP A 63 13.12 7.07 -5.29
CA TRP A 63 14.00 6.01 -4.78
C TRP A 63 15.44 6.50 -4.56
N GLU A 64 16.01 7.19 -5.52
CA GLU A 64 17.27 7.93 -5.44
C GLU A 64 17.33 8.99 -6.54
N GLU A 65 18.11 10.07 -6.35
CA GLU A 65 18.18 11.17 -7.31
C GLU A 65 18.69 10.76 -8.72
N ASP A 66 19.47 9.69 -8.80
CA ASP A 66 20.05 9.19 -10.05
C ASP A 66 19.04 8.43 -10.94
N ASP A 67 18.00 7.84 -10.35
CA ASP A 67 17.02 7.04 -11.11
C ASP A 67 16.06 7.89 -11.96
N LEU A 68 15.87 9.16 -11.62
CA LEU A 68 15.05 10.09 -12.41
C LEU A 68 15.72 10.50 -13.72
N ALA A 69 17.07 10.47 -13.79
CA ALA A 69 17.81 10.89 -14.97
C ALA A 69 17.71 9.89 -16.14
N GLU A 70 17.43 8.61 -15.88
CA GLU A 70 17.25 7.58 -16.89
C GLU A 70 15.78 7.37 -17.29
N SER A 71 14.84 8.02 -16.58
CA SER A 71 13.43 7.94 -16.88
C SER A 71 13.12 8.65 -18.21
N CYS A 72 12.20 8.09 -18.98
CA CYS A 72 11.82 8.61 -20.32
C CYS A 72 11.07 9.95 -20.26
N GLY A 73 11.15 10.70 -19.17
CA GLY A 73 10.48 11.99 -18.99
C GLY A 73 8.96 11.89 -18.76
N CYS A 74 8.45 10.71 -18.51
CA CYS A 74 7.04 10.44 -18.21
C CYS A 74 6.78 10.23 -16.72
N ASP A 75 7.83 10.23 -15.89
CA ASP A 75 7.74 9.96 -14.46
C ASP A 75 7.57 11.26 -13.67
N VAL A 76 6.69 11.22 -12.67
CA VAL A 76 6.38 12.34 -11.80
C VAL A 76 6.39 11.85 -10.36
N LEU A 77 6.91 12.69 -9.44
CA LEU A 77 6.94 12.36 -8.03
C LEU A 77 5.54 12.49 -7.39
N GLU A 78 5.19 11.53 -6.58
CA GLU A 78 3.88 11.45 -5.93
C GLU A 78 3.66 12.49 -4.83
N GLU A 79 4.72 12.88 -4.09
CA GLU A 79 4.61 13.80 -2.95
C GLU A 79 4.07 15.17 -3.34
N GLY A 80 4.51 15.72 -4.46
CA GLY A 80 4.10 17.03 -4.96
C GLY A 80 2.92 17.01 -5.92
N THR A 81 2.45 15.84 -6.34
CA THR A 81 1.43 15.70 -7.40
C THR A 81 0.06 15.45 -6.80
N GLN A 82 -0.83 16.44 -6.96
CA GLN A 82 -2.22 16.32 -6.51
C GLN A 82 -3.04 15.43 -7.47
N ILE A 83 -3.96 14.64 -6.88
CA ILE A 83 -4.80 13.72 -7.63
C ILE A 83 -5.81 14.43 -8.55
N GLY A 84 -6.32 15.60 -8.13
CA GLY A 84 -7.47 16.32 -8.68
C GLY A 84 -7.65 16.24 -10.17
N THR A 85 -6.88 17.04 -10.92
CA THR A 85 -7.02 17.14 -12.39
C THR A 85 -6.75 15.81 -13.10
N LEU A 86 -5.72 15.07 -12.67
CA LEU A 86 -5.32 13.82 -13.31
C LEU A 86 -6.42 12.77 -13.29
N ILE A 87 -7.05 12.56 -12.13
CA ILE A 87 -8.08 11.51 -12.01
C ILE A 87 -9.43 11.91 -12.61
N THR A 88 -9.72 13.22 -12.71
CA THR A 88 -10.94 13.68 -13.40
C THR A 88 -10.84 13.56 -14.91
N GLU A 89 -9.68 13.87 -15.48
CA GLU A 89 -9.41 13.68 -16.91
C GLU A 89 -9.19 12.21 -17.28
N ASN A 90 -8.64 11.41 -16.35
CA ASN A 90 -8.31 10.01 -16.55
C ASN A 90 -8.93 9.15 -15.42
N PRO A 91 -10.24 8.92 -15.43
CA PRO A 91 -10.94 8.31 -14.30
C PRO A 91 -10.63 6.82 -14.08
N ARG A 92 -9.75 6.24 -14.89
CA ARG A 92 -9.29 4.85 -14.78
C ARG A 92 -7.78 4.77 -14.86
N PHE A 93 -7.17 4.26 -13.79
CA PHE A 93 -5.73 4.07 -13.70
C PHE A 93 -5.41 2.83 -12.87
N ILE A 94 -4.15 2.44 -12.86
CA ILE A 94 -3.66 1.29 -12.12
C ILE A 94 -2.78 1.77 -10.98
N TYR A 95 -2.94 1.18 -9.83
CA TYR A 95 -2.00 1.23 -8.73
C TYR A 95 -1.39 -0.15 -8.56
N THR A 96 -0.06 -0.24 -8.55
CA THR A 96 0.68 -1.47 -8.29
C THR A 96 1.45 -1.30 -7.01
N TYR A 97 1.29 -2.23 -6.10
CA TYR A 97 2.00 -2.32 -4.83
C TYR A 97 2.77 -3.63 -4.80
N ASP A 98 3.95 -3.62 -4.18
CA ASP A 98 4.87 -4.73 -4.14
C ASP A 98 5.22 -5.29 -5.53
N PHE A 99 6.39 -4.96 -6.04
CA PHE A 99 6.80 -5.38 -7.39
C PHE A 99 7.20 -6.86 -7.45
N GLY A 100 7.42 -7.52 -6.28
CA GLY A 100 7.60 -8.96 -6.17
C GLY A 100 6.29 -9.71 -6.39
N ASP A 101 5.29 -9.41 -5.58
CA ASP A 101 3.96 -10.03 -5.61
C ASP A 101 3.04 -9.43 -6.68
N THR A 102 3.35 -8.22 -7.13
CA THR A 102 2.62 -7.51 -8.20
C THR A 102 1.12 -7.33 -7.89
N TRP A 103 0.81 -6.71 -6.77
CA TRP A 103 -0.57 -6.37 -6.40
C TRP A 103 -1.13 -5.23 -7.26
N GLU A 104 -1.68 -5.57 -8.42
CA GLU A 104 -2.33 -4.59 -9.30
C GLU A 104 -3.76 -4.29 -8.85
N HIS A 105 -4.06 -3.00 -8.67
CA HIS A 105 -5.38 -2.48 -8.36
C HIS A 105 -5.91 -1.64 -9.50
N GLN A 106 -7.08 -1.98 -10.00
CA GLN A 106 -7.81 -1.10 -10.91
C GLN A 106 -8.55 -0.06 -10.11
N ILE A 107 -8.20 1.20 -10.31
CA ILE A 107 -8.88 2.33 -9.68
C ILE A 107 -9.82 2.97 -10.69
N LEU A 108 -11.06 3.16 -10.26
CA LEU A 108 -12.09 3.87 -10.99
C LEU A 108 -12.58 5.05 -10.15
N MET A 109 -12.38 6.27 -10.61
CA MET A 109 -13.08 7.44 -10.09
C MET A 109 -14.53 7.36 -10.55
N GLU A 110 -15.45 7.09 -9.61
CA GLU A 110 -16.87 6.90 -9.90
C GLU A 110 -17.61 8.23 -10.03
N LYS A 111 -17.31 9.18 -9.14
CA LYS A 111 -17.95 10.51 -9.11
C LYS A 111 -17.22 11.49 -8.19
N GLU A 112 -17.48 12.78 -8.40
CA GLU A 112 -17.23 13.84 -7.42
C GLU A 112 -18.33 13.86 -6.35
N VAL A 113 -17.95 14.20 -5.13
CA VAL A 113 -18.87 14.33 -3.99
C VAL A 113 -18.56 15.59 -3.18
N GLU A 114 -19.54 16.12 -2.46
CA GLU A 114 -19.26 17.03 -1.36
C GLU A 114 -18.68 16.26 -0.19
N TYR A 115 -17.56 16.72 0.36
CA TYR A 115 -16.83 16.02 1.39
C TYR A 115 -16.30 16.97 2.45
N GLU A 116 -16.50 16.65 3.72
CA GLU A 116 -16.23 17.57 4.83
C GLU A 116 -14.92 17.29 5.56
N TYR A 117 -14.35 16.09 5.35
CA TYR A 117 -13.21 15.62 6.12
C TYR A 117 -11.90 15.82 5.37
N SER A 118 -10.80 15.98 6.13
CA SER A 118 -9.43 16.04 5.60
C SER A 118 -8.77 14.66 5.46
N TYR A 119 -9.44 13.59 5.86
CA TYR A 119 -8.96 12.20 5.86
C TYR A 119 -9.87 11.33 4.97
N PRO A 120 -9.37 10.19 4.45
CA PRO A 120 -10.19 9.32 3.60
C PRO A 120 -11.19 8.51 4.42
N GLN A 121 -12.25 8.03 3.77
CA GLN A 121 -13.21 7.11 4.38
C GLN A 121 -13.53 5.95 3.44
N VAL A 122 -13.48 4.73 3.96
CA VAL A 122 -14.03 3.56 3.29
C VAL A 122 -15.54 3.53 3.50
N LEU A 123 -16.29 3.60 2.41
CA LEU A 123 -17.76 3.58 2.45
C LEU A 123 -18.33 2.18 2.39
N LYS A 124 -17.66 1.30 1.65
CA LYS A 124 -18.10 -0.07 1.40
C LYS A 124 -16.94 -0.92 0.91
N TYR A 125 -17.01 -2.19 1.21
CA TYR A 125 -16.03 -3.18 0.73
C TYR A 125 -16.70 -4.48 0.30
N LYS A 126 -15.94 -5.32 -0.38
CA LYS A 126 -16.26 -6.72 -0.66
C LYS A 126 -14.99 -7.54 -0.74
N GLY A 127 -15.05 -8.74 -0.18
CA GLY A 127 -13.91 -9.66 -0.09
C GLY A 127 -13.02 -9.35 1.09
N ASP A 128 -12.14 -10.27 1.37
CA ASP A 128 -11.34 -10.35 2.58
C ASP A 128 -10.18 -9.35 2.60
N ASN A 129 -9.54 -9.20 3.74
CA ASN A 129 -8.20 -8.65 3.82
C ASN A 129 -7.22 -9.71 3.31
N ILE A 130 -6.27 -9.26 2.52
CA ILE A 130 -5.23 -10.12 1.96
C ILE A 130 -3.96 -9.89 2.76
N PRO A 131 -3.33 -10.93 3.32
CA PRO A 131 -2.03 -10.81 3.96
C PRO A 131 -0.96 -10.32 2.98
N GLU A 132 -0.04 -9.49 3.44
CA GLU A 132 1.15 -9.13 2.66
C GLU A 132 2.05 -10.37 2.48
N ASP A 133 2.92 -10.35 1.47
CA ASP A 133 3.92 -11.40 1.21
C ASP A 133 3.36 -12.82 0.98
N CYS A 134 2.11 -12.92 0.53
CA CYS A 134 1.50 -14.22 0.26
C CYS A 134 1.73 -14.75 -1.16
N GLY A 135 2.54 -14.08 -1.98
CA GLY A 135 2.85 -14.50 -3.36
C GLY A 135 1.85 -13.98 -4.39
N GLY A 136 1.30 -12.80 -4.17
CA GLY A 136 0.35 -12.15 -5.05
C GLY A 136 -1.01 -12.87 -5.10
N ILE A 137 -1.83 -12.55 -6.11
CA ILE A 137 -3.18 -13.10 -6.20
C ILE A 137 -3.19 -14.64 -6.36
N GLY A 138 -2.14 -15.21 -6.93
CA GLY A 138 -1.96 -16.67 -7.05
C GLY A 138 -1.74 -17.30 -5.68
N GLY A 139 -0.72 -16.82 -4.97
CA GLY A 139 -0.38 -17.30 -3.62
C GLY A 139 -1.52 -17.09 -2.62
N TYR A 140 -2.31 -16.01 -2.77
CA TYR A 140 -3.51 -15.81 -1.95
C TYR A 140 -4.53 -16.94 -2.14
N TYR A 141 -4.77 -17.41 -3.35
CA TYR A 141 -5.69 -18.54 -3.56
C TYR A 141 -5.10 -19.87 -3.09
N ASP A 142 -3.80 -20.09 -3.28
CA ASP A 142 -3.10 -21.26 -2.73
C ASP A 142 -3.19 -21.28 -1.20
N LEU A 143 -3.04 -20.13 -0.55
CA LEU A 143 -3.24 -19.96 0.89
C LEU A 143 -4.68 -20.31 1.32
N LEU A 144 -5.70 -19.83 0.59
CA LEU A 144 -7.09 -20.15 0.90
C LEU A 144 -7.39 -21.64 0.77
N ASP A 145 -6.83 -22.29 -0.24
CA ASP A 145 -6.98 -23.74 -0.44
C ASP A 145 -6.32 -24.53 0.70
N GLN A 146 -5.14 -24.13 1.19
CA GLN A 146 -4.48 -24.74 2.36
C GLN A 146 -5.26 -24.52 3.64
N LEU A 147 -5.80 -23.33 3.88
CA LEU A 147 -6.62 -23.03 5.04
C LEU A 147 -7.98 -23.74 5.02
N ALA A 148 -8.48 -24.13 3.85
CA ALA A 148 -9.72 -24.86 3.71
C ALA A 148 -9.60 -26.36 4.01
N ASP A 149 -8.38 -26.92 4.00
CA ASP A 149 -8.11 -28.33 4.28
C ASP A 149 -7.41 -28.51 5.63
N PRO A 150 -8.13 -28.88 6.71
CA PRO A 150 -7.52 -29.10 8.03
C PRO A 150 -6.48 -30.22 8.10
N GLU A 151 -6.42 -31.08 7.08
CA GLU A 151 -5.45 -32.17 6.99
C GLU A 151 -4.23 -31.79 6.13
N ALA A 152 -4.17 -30.56 5.61
CA ALA A 152 -3.01 -30.07 4.87
C ALA A 152 -1.77 -30.02 5.78
N GLU A 153 -0.62 -30.42 5.26
CA GLU A 153 0.64 -30.54 6.02
C GLU A 153 1.08 -29.22 6.70
N GLU A 154 0.76 -28.07 6.09
CA GLU A 154 1.12 -26.75 6.57
C GLU A 154 -0.07 -25.94 7.10
N HIS A 155 -1.23 -26.57 7.32
CA HIS A 155 -2.46 -25.87 7.71
C HIS A 155 -2.26 -24.99 8.95
N ASP A 156 -1.78 -25.54 10.05
CA ASP A 156 -1.60 -24.82 11.31
C ASP A 156 -0.60 -23.66 11.19
N LEU A 157 0.48 -23.88 10.40
CA LEU A 157 1.49 -22.88 10.15
C LEU A 157 0.92 -21.71 9.30
N MET A 158 0.13 -22.04 8.30
CA MET A 158 -0.52 -21.03 7.45
C MET A 158 -1.61 -20.26 8.21
N GLU A 159 -2.36 -20.93 9.09
CA GLU A 159 -3.35 -20.28 9.94
C GLU A 159 -2.69 -19.30 10.93
N GLU A 160 -1.57 -19.68 11.55
CA GLU A 160 -0.81 -18.80 12.43
C GLU A 160 -0.21 -17.62 11.69
N TRP A 161 0.36 -17.87 10.49
CA TRP A 161 1.02 -16.83 9.68
C TRP A 161 0.03 -15.82 9.07
N ALA A 162 -1.04 -16.29 8.48
CA ALA A 162 -1.99 -15.43 7.78
C ALA A 162 -2.98 -14.72 8.71
N GLY A 163 -3.13 -15.24 9.94
CA GLY A 163 -4.24 -14.84 10.78
C GLY A 163 -5.58 -15.28 10.20
N ARG A 164 -6.66 -14.61 10.58
CA ARG A 164 -7.98 -14.87 9.98
C ARG A 164 -8.16 -14.01 8.74
N PRO A 165 -8.24 -14.61 7.54
CA PRO A 165 -8.68 -13.85 6.38
C PRO A 165 -10.14 -13.45 6.56
N GLY A 166 -10.42 -12.17 6.40
CA GLY A 166 -11.78 -11.67 6.39
C GLY A 166 -11.96 -10.39 7.20
N MET A 167 -12.68 -9.42 6.62
CA MET A 167 -13.18 -8.28 7.37
C MET A 167 -14.52 -8.66 8.00
N GLU A 168 -14.56 -8.70 9.34
CA GLU A 168 -15.82 -8.74 10.08
C GLU A 168 -16.56 -7.39 9.93
N GLU A 169 -17.87 -7.38 10.18
CA GLU A 169 -18.70 -6.15 10.01
C GLU A 169 -18.16 -4.96 10.83
N ASP A 170 -17.57 -5.24 11.99
CA ASP A 170 -16.92 -4.24 12.86
C ASP A 170 -15.62 -3.64 12.30
N ASP A 171 -15.00 -4.25 11.30
CA ASP A 171 -13.70 -3.83 10.81
C ASP A 171 -13.77 -2.53 10.01
N LEU A 172 -14.92 -2.22 9.40
CA LEU A 172 -15.10 -0.96 8.67
C LEU A 172 -14.95 0.27 9.57
N ASP A 173 -15.50 0.21 10.79
CA ASP A 173 -15.37 1.29 11.75
C ASP A 173 -13.93 1.42 12.26
N LYS A 174 -13.25 0.29 12.48
CA LYS A 174 -11.82 0.26 12.85
C LYS A 174 -10.95 0.84 11.73
N VAL A 175 -11.17 0.41 10.49
CA VAL A 175 -10.45 0.94 9.32
C VAL A 175 -10.63 2.46 9.22
N ASN A 176 -11.86 2.96 9.34
CA ASN A 176 -12.14 4.38 9.27
C ASN A 176 -11.57 5.16 10.47
N ALA A 177 -11.54 4.56 11.66
CA ALA A 177 -10.89 5.15 12.83
C ALA A 177 -9.36 5.25 12.64
N ASN A 178 -8.73 4.21 12.10
CA ASN A 178 -7.32 4.20 11.78
C ASN A 178 -6.96 5.23 10.70
N LEU A 179 -7.73 5.29 9.62
CA LEU A 179 -7.57 6.28 8.56
C LEU A 179 -7.69 7.71 9.10
N LYS A 180 -8.66 7.96 9.98
CA LYS A 180 -8.82 9.26 10.62
C LYS A 180 -7.64 9.65 11.52
N ALA A 181 -7.04 8.67 12.20
CA ALA A 181 -5.92 8.88 13.12
C ALA A 181 -4.55 8.88 12.43
N HIS A 182 -4.50 8.51 11.14
CA HIS A 182 -3.24 8.33 10.43
C HIS A 182 -2.50 9.67 10.23
N PRO A 183 -1.19 9.75 10.53
CA PRO A 183 -0.41 10.99 10.46
C PRO A 183 -0.45 11.70 9.10
N ALA A 184 -0.48 10.94 8.00
CA ALA A 184 -0.53 11.49 6.64
C ALA A 184 -1.78 12.35 6.36
N PHE A 185 -2.83 12.24 7.17
CA PHE A 185 -4.11 12.96 7.01
C PHE A 185 -4.37 13.98 8.12
N GLY A 186 -3.41 14.20 9.01
CA GLY A 186 -3.50 15.17 10.11
C GLY A 186 -3.80 16.57 9.61
N GLN A 187 -4.49 17.38 10.42
CA GLN A 187 -4.94 18.72 10.06
C GLN A 187 -3.75 19.62 9.69
N GLY A 188 -3.73 20.03 8.40
CA GLY A 188 -3.09 21.23 7.88
C GLY A 188 -1.79 21.69 8.57
N GLY A 189 -0.66 21.05 8.27
CA GLY A 189 0.66 21.59 8.46
C GLY A 189 1.33 21.69 7.11
N ALA A 190 1.73 22.91 6.73
CA ALA A 190 2.65 23.13 5.63
C ALA A 190 3.89 22.24 5.82
N GLY A 191 4.39 21.69 4.72
CA GLY A 191 5.48 20.76 4.73
C GLY A 191 6.69 21.26 5.54
N ASP A 192 6.89 20.63 6.65
CA ASP A 192 8.20 20.58 7.31
C ASP A 192 8.68 19.14 7.10
N GLY A 193 9.73 19.02 6.27
CA GLY A 193 10.41 17.76 6.05
C GLY A 193 10.81 17.14 7.39
N GLN A 194 10.07 16.16 7.83
CA GLN A 194 10.52 15.30 8.90
C GLN A 194 11.46 14.26 8.28
N GLU A 195 12.74 14.50 8.58
CA GLU A 195 13.78 13.48 8.46
C GLU A 195 13.26 12.18 9.07
N ASN A 196 13.10 11.18 8.24
CA ASN A 196 12.92 9.81 8.70
C ASN A 196 14.17 9.45 9.50
N ALA A 197 14.03 9.42 10.82
CA ALA A 197 15.02 8.84 11.69
C ALA A 197 15.14 7.36 11.35
N ALA A 198 16.09 7.04 10.49
CA ALA A 198 16.56 5.69 10.32
C ALA A 198 16.98 5.18 11.69
N GLN A 199 16.21 4.28 12.24
CA GLN A 199 16.52 3.59 13.47
C GLN A 199 17.75 2.72 13.18
N GLU A 200 18.90 3.19 13.66
CA GLU A 200 20.16 2.45 13.68
C GLU A 200 19.91 1.09 14.34
N ARG A 201 19.81 0.05 13.54
CA ARG A 201 19.99 -1.32 14.03
C ARG A 201 21.49 -1.50 14.23
N GLY A 202 21.90 -1.44 15.49
CA GLY A 202 23.26 -1.78 15.89
C GLY A 202 23.58 -3.20 15.46
N VAL A 203 24.43 -3.30 14.46
CA VAL A 203 25.15 -4.54 14.16
C VAL A 203 26.18 -4.71 15.26
N GLN A 204 25.94 -5.65 16.14
CA GLN A 204 26.89 -6.10 17.15
C GLN A 204 27.94 -6.92 16.42
N GLU A 205 29.11 -6.33 16.17
CA GLU A 205 30.31 -7.06 15.70
C GLU A 205 30.81 -7.93 16.86
N ASP A 206 30.63 -9.23 16.76
CA ASP A 206 31.31 -10.19 17.59
C ASP A 206 32.80 -10.21 17.20
N ALA A 207 33.61 -9.64 18.08
CA ALA A 207 35.06 -9.68 17.98
C ALA A 207 35.53 -11.13 18.19
N VAL A 208 36.00 -11.76 17.12
CA VAL A 208 36.75 -13.01 17.19
C VAL A 208 38.17 -12.66 17.70
N GLN A 209 38.45 -13.04 18.91
CA GLN A 209 39.81 -13.03 19.47
C GLN A 209 40.65 -14.11 18.80
N GLU A 210 41.66 -13.71 18.04
CA GLU A 210 42.76 -14.59 17.62
C GLU A 210 43.70 -14.75 18.82
N ASP A 211 43.68 -15.95 19.41
CA ASP A 211 44.72 -16.42 20.31
C ASP A 211 45.96 -16.83 19.51
N ALA A 212 46.99 -16.00 19.62
CA ALA A 212 48.34 -16.35 19.16
C ALA A 212 49.00 -17.26 20.17
N ALA A 213 49.05 -18.54 19.90
CA ALA A 213 49.94 -19.45 20.64
C ALA A 213 51.35 -19.46 20.02
N GLN A 214 52.29 -18.90 20.75
CA GLN A 214 53.72 -19.16 20.62
C GLN A 214 54.03 -20.53 21.22
N GLU A 215 54.86 -21.32 20.55
CA GLU A 215 55.81 -22.32 21.09
C GLU A 215 56.76 -22.69 19.97
N HIS A 216 57.97 -22.41 20.11
CA HIS A 216 59.15 -23.06 20.70
C HIS A 216 59.31 -24.54 20.36
N GLY A 217 60.33 -24.85 19.50
CA GLY A 217 60.87 -26.14 19.26
C GLY A 217 61.77 -26.17 18.03
#